data_030282cbd23722412077ab445eec36f5
#
_entry.id   030282cbd23722412077ab445eec36f5
#
_cell.length_a   1.000
_cell.length_b   1.000
_cell.length_c   1.000
_cell.angle_alpha   90.00
_cell.angle_beta   90.00
_cell.angle_gamma   90.00
#
_symmetry.space_group_name_H-M   'P 1'
#
loop_
_entity.id
_entity.type
_entity.pdbx_description
1 polymer ?
#
loop_
_entity_poly.entity_id
_entity_poly.type
_entity_poly.pdbx_seq_one_letter_code
_entity_poly.pdbx_strand_id
1 'polypeptide(L)'
;MSMDVQIEIKQSYLSATSIGTFSLAEAKRVYVLVLGACLEHKKSRILFDVRQVEAKEPISTMARFEFAQFMAAKHKEFASRGLSGLKLAYVGTDDHIDANRFGENVGKNRGLNMRATTDIEAALQWLEVG
;
A
#
# COMPACT_ATOMS: atom_id res chain seq x y z
N MET A 1 20.62 1.64 2.54
CA MET A 1 19.78 0.44 2.46
C MET A 1 18.52 0.80 1.75
N SER A 2 18.07 -0.07 0.88
CA SER A 2 16.95 0.24 0.01
C SER A 2 15.83 -0.77 0.21
N MET A 3 14.66 -0.41 -0.28
CA MET A 3 13.51 -1.32 -0.40
C MET A 3 13.37 -1.70 -1.86
N ASP A 4 13.08 -2.95 -2.10
CA ASP A 4 12.76 -3.45 -3.43
C ASP A 4 11.29 -3.86 -3.46
N VAL A 5 10.75 -3.99 -4.66
CA VAL A 5 9.38 -4.44 -4.84
C VAL A 5 9.30 -5.45 -5.97
N GLN A 6 8.57 -6.53 -5.72
CA GLN A 6 8.25 -7.53 -6.73
C GLN A 6 6.79 -7.35 -7.11
N ILE A 7 6.53 -7.09 -8.38
CA ILE A 7 5.19 -6.83 -8.88
C ILE A 7 4.75 -8.00 -9.74
N GLU A 8 3.58 -8.58 -9.42
CA GLU A 8 2.96 -9.61 -10.23
C GLU A 8 1.61 -9.11 -10.71
N ILE A 9 1.38 -9.21 -12.01
CA ILE A 9 0.11 -8.82 -12.60
C ILE A 9 -0.78 -10.05 -12.62
N LYS A 10 -1.81 -10.04 -11.77
CA LYS A 10 -2.80 -11.12 -11.74
C LYS A 10 -3.97 -10.76 -12.64
N GLN A 11 -4.89 -11.70 -12.83
CA GLN A 11 -6.02 -11.47 -13.73
C GLN A 11 -6.91 -10.32 -13.25
N SER A 12 -7.20 -10.27 -11.96
CA SER A 12 -8.14 -9.29 -11.39
C SER A 12 -7.52 -8.29 -10.44
N TYR A 13 -6.21 -8.35 -10.20
CA TYR A 13 -5.53 -7.43 -9.29
C TYR A 13 -4.03 -7.41 -9.56
N LEU A 14 -3.35 -6.45 -8.93
CA LEU A 14 -1.89 -6.37 -8.95
C LEU A 14 -1.38 -6.71 -7.55
N SER A 15 -0.42 -7.61 -7.50
CA SER A 15 0.23 -8.00 -6.24
C SER A 15 1.61 -7.36 -6.19
N ALA A 16 1.88 -6.60 -5.13
CA ALA A 16 3.18 -5.96 -4.91
C ALA A 16 3.73 -6.44 -3.58
N THR A 17 4.89 -7.07 -3.59
CA THR A 17 5.57 -7.53 -2.39
C THR A 17 6.81 -6.69 -2.18
N SER A 18 6.85 -5.94 -1.10
CA SER A 18 7.98 -5.09 -0.78
C SER A 18 8.92 -5.81 0.18
N ILE A 19 10.21 -5.65 -0.03
CA ILE A 19 11.27 -6.35 0.71
C ILE A 19 12.36 -5.33 1.02
N GLY A 20 12.96 -5.44 2.20
CA GLY A 20 14.13 -4.62 2.55
C GLY A 20 13.96 -3.90 3.86
N THR A 21 14.68 -2.80 4.01
CA THR A 21 14.67 -2.00 5.23
C THR A 21 13.83 -0.74 5.01
N PHE A 22 12.90 -0.50 5.92
CA PHE A 22 12.00 0.64 5.82
C PHE A 22 12.75 1.97 5.89
N SER A 23 12.44 2.85 4.95
CA SER A 23 12.64 4.29 5.11
C SER A 23 11.46 4.96 4.43
N LEU A 24 11.07 6.11 4.93
CA LEU A 24 9.90 6.80 4.39
C LEU A 24 10.12 7.18 2.92
N ALA A 25 11.31 7.64 2.58
CA ALA A 25 11.64 8.01 1.20
C ALA A 25 11.52 6.81 0.26
N GLU A 26 12.04 5.65 0.68
CA GLU A 26 11.98 4.43 -0.14
C GLU A 26 10.56 3.88 -0.24
N ALA A 27 9.79 3.96 0.85
CA ALA A 27 8.40 3.53 0.83
C ALA A 27 7.60 4.35 -0.17
N LYS A 28 7.82 5.66 -0.21
CA LYS A 28 7.17 6.55 -1.18
C LYS A 28 7.57 6.19 -2.60
N ARG A 29 8.86 5.94 -2.85
CA ARG A 29 9.37 5.56 -4.16
C ARG A 29 8.74 4.26 -4.65
N VAL A 30 8.72 3.25 -3.80
CA VAL A 30 8.12 1.95 -4.11
C VAL A 30 6.64 2.09 -4.44
N TYR A 31 5.92 2.89 -3.66
CA TYR A 31 4.48 3.06 -3.87
C TYR A 31 4.18 3.70 -5.23
N VAL A 32 4.97 4.68 -5.64
CA VAL A 32 4.80 5.31 -6.95
C VAL A 32 5.04 4.29 -8.07
N LEU A 33 6.05 3.41 -7.92
CA LEU A 33 6.28 2.34 -8.89
C LEU A 33 5.07 1.41 -8.99
N VAL A 34 4.46 1.08 -7.87
CA VAL A 34 3.27 0.22 -7.84
C VAL A 34 2.10 0.88 -8.57
N LEU A 35 1.85 2.15 -8.30
CA LEU A 35 0.77 2.87 -8.96
C LEU A 35 1.03 3.03 -10.46
N GLY A 36 2.29 3.25 -10.85
CA GLY A 36 2.67 3.29 -12.26
C GLY A 36 2.36 2.00 -12.98
N ALA A 37 2.66 0.87 -12.34
CA ALA A 37 2.34 -0.45 -12.90
C ALA A 37 0.83 -0.66 -12.99
N CYS A 38 0.07 -0.19 -12.00
CA CYS A 38 -1.39 -0.25 -12.04
C CYS A 38 -1.96 0.51 -13.24
N LEU A 39 -1.43 1.70 -13.48
CA LEU A 39 -1.86 2.52 -14.61
C LEU A 39 -1.52 1.84 -15.93
N GLU A 40 -0.31 1.31 -16.06
CA GLU A 40 0.15 0.62 -17.27
C GLU A 40 -0.68 -0.61 -17.58
N HIS A 41 -1.00 -1.41 -16.56
CA HIS A 41 -1.72 -2.67 -16.73
C HIS A 41 -3.21 -2.57 -16.45
N LYS A 42 -3.72 -1.39 -16.18
CA LYS A 42 -5.15 -1.10 -15.93
C LYS A 42 -5.70 -1.94 -14.78
N LYS A 43 -4.96 -1.99 -13.68
CA LYS A 43 -5.40 -2.68 -12.47
C LYS A 43 -5.78 -1.67 -11.40
N SER A 44 -6.97 -1.81 -10.82
CA SER A 44 -7.45 -0.92 -9.77
C SER A 44 -7.53 -1.58 -8.40
N ARG A 45 -7.20 -2.87 -8.31
CA ARG A 45 -7.13 -3.61 -7.06
C ARG A 45 -5.67 -3.91 -6.76
N ILE A 46 -5.20 -3.51 -5.58
CA ILE A 46 -3.80 -3.67 -5.19
C ILE A 46 -3.71 -4.49 -3.91
N LEU A 47 -2.93 -5.57 -3.96
CA LEU A 47 -2.52 -6.28 -2.76
C LEU A 47 -1.08 -5.86 -2.47
N PHE A 48 -0.88 -5.05 -1.44
CA PHE A 48 0.43 -4.51 -1.09
C PHE A 48 0.93 -5.22 0.17
N ASP A 49 1.87 -6.14 -0.02
CA ASP A 49 2.40 -6.99 1.04
C ASP A 49 3.73 -6.44 1.54
N VAL A 50 3.76 -6.00 2.79
CA VAL A 50 4.96 -5.44 3.40
C VAL A 50 5.50 -6.32 4.54
N ARG A 51 5.08 -7.57 4.63
CA ARG A 51 5.51 -8.45 5.71
C ARG A 51 7.01 -8.71 5.74
N GLN A 52 7.68 -8.54 4.60
CA GLN A 52 9.13 -8.74 4.48
C GLN A 52 9.93 -7.44 4.57
N VAL A 53 9.27 -6.35 4.93
CA VAL A 53 9.94 -5.07 5.19
C VAL A 53 10.30 -5.02 6.66
N GLU A 54 11.57 -4.73 6.95
CA GLU A 54 12.07 -4.63 8.31
C GLU A 54 12.26 -3.16 8.69
N ALA A 55 11.93 -2.81 9.91
CA ALA A 55 12.22 -1.49 10.45
C ALA A 55 13.24 -1.64 11.56
N LYS A 56 14.38 -0.94 11.44
CA LYS A 56 15.43 -0.97 12.48
C LYS A 56 14.95 -0.32 13.75
N GLU A 57 14.02 0.61 13.64
CA GLU A 57 13.38 1.30 14.76
C GLU A 57 11.88 1.27 14.54
N PRO A 58 11.08 1.36 15.60
CA PRO A 58 9.62 1.42 15.43
C PRO A 58 9.24 2.58 14.52
N ILE A 59 8.32 2.31 13.59
CA ILE A 59 7.84 3.34 12.65
C ILE A 59 7.01 4.34 13.44
N SER A 60 7.41 5.61 13.42
CA SER A 60 6.75 6.64 14.20
C SER A 60 5.33 6.93 13.68
N THR A 61 4.49 7.46 14.56
CA THR A 61 3.14 7.90 14.18
C THR A 61 3.21 8.95 13.08
N MET A 62 4.19 9.87 13.17
CA MET A 62 4.35 10.90 12.14
C MET A 62 4.71 10.31 10.78
N ALA A 63 5.58 9.29 10.75
CA ALA A 63 5.92 8.63 9.49
C ALA A 63 4.70 7.92 8.90
N ARG A 64 3.89 7.26 9.74
CA ARG A 64 2.65 6.61 9.29
C ARG A 64 1.67 7.63 8.73
N PHE A 65 1.52 8.77 9.42
CA PHE A 65 0.66 9.86 8.98
C PHE A 65 1.12 10.40 7.62
N GLU A 66 2.41 10.68 7.51
CA GLU A 66 2.98 11.26 6.28
C GLU A 66 2.83 10.31 5.10
N PHE A 67 3.06 9.02 5.32
CA PHE A 67 2.92 8.02 4.26
C PHE A 67 1.46 7.87 3.83
N ALA A 68 0.52 7.86 4.78
CA ALA A 68 -0.91 7.77 4.46
C ALA A 68 -1.38 8.98 3.66
N GLN A 69 -0.92 10.19 4.02
CA GLN A 69 -1.20 11.40 3.26
C GLN A 69 -0.64 11.30 1.84
N PHE A 70 0.58 10.80 1.72
CA PHE A 70 1.24 10.62 0.43
C PHE A 70 0.45 9.67 -0.46
N MET A 71 0.05 8.51 0.09
CA MET A 71 -0.74 7.54 -0.65
C MET A 71 -2.05 8.15 -1.16
N ALA A 72 -2.76 8.86 -0.29
CA ALA A 72 -4.03 9.49 -0.67
C ALA A 72 -3.84 10.53 -1.77
N ALA A 73 -2.79 11.35 -1.67
CA ALA A 73 -2.49 12.35 -2.67
C ALA A 73 -2.16 11.71 -4.02
N LYS A 74 -1.40 10.62 -4.00
CA LYS A 74 -1.04 9.91 -5.23
C LYS A 74 -2.24 9.23 -5.86
N HIS A 75 -3.18 8.72 -5.06
CA HIS A 75 -4.41 8.15 -5.62
C HIS A 75 -5.21 9.22 -6.39
N LYS A 76 -5.29 10.43 -5.86
CA LYS A 76 -5.95 11.54 -6.56
C LYS A 76 -5.21 11.90 -7.85
N GLU A 77 -3.89 11.98 -7.79
CA GLU A 77 -3.07 12.29 -8.96
C GLU A 77 -3.26 11.24 -10.05
N PHE A 78 -3.21 9.95 -9.70
CA PHE A 78 -3.36 8.87 -10.67
C PHE A 78 -4.79 8.74 -11.18
N ALA A 79 -5.78 9.09 -10.36
CA ALA A 79 -7.18 9.13 -10.82
C ALA A 79 -7.35 10.12 -11.96
N SER A 80 -6.68 11.29 -11.87
CA SER A 80 -6.73 12.29 -12.94
C SER A 80 -6.03 11.82 -14.21
N ARG A 81 -5.18 10.79 -14.11
CA ARG A 81 -4.48 10.18 -15.24
C ARG A 81 -5.22 8.95 -15.80
N GLY A 82 -6.40 8.63 -15.27
CA GLY A 82 -7.21 7.52 -15.75
C GLY A 82 -7.29 6.31 -14.82
N LEU A 83 -6.57 6.32 -13.69
CA LEU A 83 -6.58 5.20 -12.74
C LEU A 83 -7.53 5.53 -11.59
N SER A 84 -8.83 5.28 -11.80
CA SER A 84 -9.86 5.58 -10.80
C SER A 84 -10.34 4.30 -10.11
N GLY A 85 -11.01 4.47 -8.96
CA GLY A 85 -11.62 3.37 -8.24
C GLY A 85 -10.60 2.44 -7.56
N LEU A 86 -9.43 2.95 -7.20
CA LEU A 86 -8.41 2.15 -6.54
C LEU A 86 -8.88 1.61 -5.21
N LYS A 87 -8.62 0.32 -4.97
CA LYS A 87 -8.76 -0.32 -3.67
C LYS A 87 -7.41 -0.92 -3.29
N LEU A 88 -6.94 -0.59 -2.11
CA LEU A 88 -5.64 -1.00 -1.62
C LEU A 88 -5.81 -1.87 -0.36
N ALA A 89 -5.38 -3.13 -0.44
CA ALA A 89 -5.27 -3.97 0.74
C ALA A 89 -3.80 -4.02 1.15
N TYR A 90 -3.54 -3.55 2.36
CA TYR A 90 -2.19 -3.45 2.92
C TYR A 90 -2.00 -4.60 3.90
N VAL A 91 -1.06 -5.49 3.60
CA VAL A 91 -0.82 -6.67 4.43
C VAL A 91 0.54 -6.54 5.11
N GLY A 92 0.54 -6.58 6.43
CA GLY A 92 1.78 -6.47 7.20
C GLY A 92 1.76 -7.41 8.40
N THR A 93 2.81 -7.33 9.22
CA THR A 93 2.83 -8.01 10.51
C THR A 93 2.21 -7.08 11.55
N ASP A 94 2.06 -7.56 12.79
CA ASP A 94 1.54 -6.71 13.88
C ASP A 94 2.39 -5.45 14.07
N ASP A 95 3.70 -5.55 13.79
CA ASP A 95 4.60 -4.40 13.89
C ASP A 95 4.34 -3.36 12.80
N HIS A 96 3.83 -3.78 11.63
CA HIS A 96 3.52 -2.88 10.51
C HIS A 96 2.16 -2.23 10.67
N ILE A 97 1.21 -2.94 11.26
CA ILE A 97 -0.16 -2.47 11.42
C ILE A 97 -0.31 -1.93 12.84
N ASP A 98 -0.54 -0.64 12.99
CA ASP A 98 -0.67 -0.07 14.32
C ASP A 98 -1.99 -0.52 14.97
N ALA A 99 -1.97 -0.61 16.32
CA ALA A 99 -3.10 -1.13 17.09
C ALA A 99 -4.37 -0.30 16.89
N ASN A 100 -4.24 0.97 16.61
CA ASN A 100 -5.36 1.89 16.44
C ASN A 100 -5.69 2.13 14.97
N ARG A 101 -4.99 1.47 14.07
CA ARG A 101 -5.12 1.65 12.63
C ARG A 101 -5.03 3.12 12.21
N PHE A 102 -4.12 3.84 12.83
CA PHE A 102 -3.96 5.28 12.61
C PHE A 102 -3.74 5.61 11.14
N GLY A 103 -2.79 4.93 10.50
CA GLY A 103 -2.50 5.16 9.09
C GLY A 103 -3.70 4.87 8.18
N GLU A 104 -4.42 3.78 8.46
CA GLU A 104 -5.63 3.43 7.71
C GLU A 104 -6.68 4.52 7.88
N ASN A 105 -6.90 5.00 9.10
CA ASN A 105 -7.89 6.03 9.38
C ASN A 105 -7.52 7.37 8.73
N VAL A 106 -6.26 7.75 8.78
CA VAL A 106 -5.79 8.98 8.11
C VAL A 106 -6.03 8.88 6.61
N GLY A 107 -5.69 7.75 6.00
CA GLY A 107 -5.91 7.53 4.58
C GLY A 107 -7.38 7.62 4.21
N LYS A 108 -8.24 6.91 4.96
CA LYS A 108 -9.68 6.92 4.71
C LYS A 108 -10.28 8.31 4.84
N ASN A 109 -9.83 9.08 5.82
CA ASN A 109 -10.31 10.45 6.01
C ASN A 109 -9.93 11.37 4.85
N ARG A 110 -8.94 10.96 4.06
CA ARG A 110 -8.50 11.70 2.87
C ARG A 110 -8.96 11.05 1.57
N GLY A 111 -9.91 10.12 1.66
CA GLY A 111 -10.50 9.49 0.47
C GLY A 111 -9.76 8.27 -0.06
N LEU A 112 -8.78 7.77 0.69
CA LEU A 112 -8.06 6.55 0.31
C LEU A 112 -8.89 5.32 0.69
N ASN A 113 -9.28 4.51 -0.30
CA ASN A 113 -10.04 3.29 -0.05
C ASN A 113 -9.05 2.16 0.23
N MET A 114 -8.74 1.94 1.51
CA MET A 114 -7.75 0.96 1.92
C MET A 114 -8.20 0.14 3.12
N ARG A 115 -7.61 -1.03 3.23
CA ARG A 115 -7.79 -1.92 4.37
C ARG A 115 -6.43 -2.45 4.80
N ALA A 116 -6.09 -2.32 6.07
CA ALA A 116 -4.88 -2.88 6.63
C ALA A 116 -5.22 -4.15 7.40
N THR A 117 -4.44 -5.22 7.17
CA THR A 117 -4.69 -6.51 7.82
C THR A 117 -3.38 -7.30 7.92
N THR A 118 -3.35 -8.27 8.83
CA THR A 118 -2.24 -9.22 8.93
C THR A 118 -2.55 -10.53 8.20
N ASP A 119 -3.75 -10.66 7.64
CA ASP A 119 -4.23 -11.89 7.00
C ASP A 119 -4.44 -11.68 5.51
N ILE A 120 -3.64 -12.36 4.69
CA ILE A 120 -3.68 -12.23 3.24
C ILE A 120 -5.03 -12.70 2.66
N GLU A 121 -5.62 -13.74 3.26
CA GLU A 121 -6.93 -14.23 2.81
C GLU A 121 -8.01 -13.19 3.01
N ALA A 122 -8.00 -12.52 4.17
CA ALA A 122 -8.93 -11.43 4.46
C ALA A 122 -8.73 -10.28 3.49
N ALA A 123 -7.47 -9.99 3.13
CA ALA A 123 -7.15 -8.94 2.16
C ALA A 123 -7.75 -9.25 0.79
N LEU A 124 -7.58 -10.48 0.32
CA LEU A 124 -8.12 -10.89 -0.98
C LEU A 124 -9.64 -10.87 -1.00
N GLN A 125 -10.28 -11.29 0.10
CA GLN A 125 -11.73 -11.24 0.23
C GLN A 125 -12.22 -9.80 0.19
N TRP A 126 -11.55 -8.89 0.89
CA TRP A 126 -11.94 -7.49 0.90
C TRP A 126 -11.79 -6.85 -0.47
N LEU A 127 -10.75 -7.22 -1.23
CA LEU A 127 -10.55 -6.75 -2.61
C LEU A 127 -11.57 -7.36 -3.58
N GLU A 128 -12.26 -8.42 -3.16
CA GLU A 128 -13.20 -9.18 -3.99
C GLU A 128 -12.49 -9.84 -5.18
N VAL A 129 -11.30 -10.36 -4.92
CA VAL A 129 -10.50 -11.05 -5.93
C VAL A 129 -10.10 -12.42 -5.37
N GLY A 130 -9.81 -13.30 -6.25
CA GLY A 130 -9.46 -14.64 -5.85
C GLY A 130 -8.13 -15.08 -6.37
#